data_8d87c7564bff146038a075d178d6e67e
#
_entry.id   8d87c7564bff146038a075d178d6e67e
#
_cell.length_a   1.000
_cell.length_b   1.000
_cell.length_c   1.000
_cell.angle_alpha   90.00
_cell.angle_beta   90.00
_cell.angle_gamma   90.00
#
_symmetry.space_group_name_H-M   'P 1'
#
loop_
_entity.id
_entity.type
_entity.pdbx_description
1 polymer ?
#
loop_
_entity_poly.entity_id
_entity_poly.type
_entity_poly.pdbx_seq_one_letter_code
_entity_poly.pdbx_strand_id
1 'polypeptide(L)'
;MNILITGAGLIGAHTARQAVDGGSKVVLFDLAPNREYLEKVVGKGRADVVAADMRDLPALISALDRFQVDTLVHTAGLIGKRVAENSYTGATNNILGTINALEAARLRKLRRVVYVSTFGVYDRAKISGSAVREGDAVGGHNLYTVTKLCSEHLVHSYTEQYGLDTIIIRPAGVFGRGHYVGGSTVGMIMRDLALAVVKGDPFTIDAKVYAPNEVVYAKDVASAINLACQVKNPKQRTYNAGSGVVTGPQDLARIVKELAPNIDVKVTGASAEDSVKSSPLDLSVSKAELGYAPRYALKEALRDYMEELWADQRN
;
A
#
# COMPACT_ATOMS: atom_id res chain seq x y z
N MET A 1 13.40 14.91 -8.58
CA MET A 1 13.95 13.94 -7.61
C MET A 1 14.36 12.68 -8.36
N ASN A 2 15.37 11.98 -7.87
CA ASN A 2 15.75 10.66 -8.34
C ASN A 2 15.30 9.64 -7.28
N ILE A 3 14.23 8.91 -7.58
CA ILE A 3 13.55 8.05 -6.60
C ILE A 3 13.82 6.59 -6.94
N LEU A 4 14.31 5.80 -5.99
CA LEU A 4 14.28 4.36 -6.07
C LEU A 4 13.11 3.84 -5.26
N ILE A 5 12.27 3.00 -5.88
CA ILE A 5 11.12 2.37 -5.23
C ILE A 5 11.38 0.87 -5.18
N THR A 6 11.49 0.32 -3.99
CA THR A 6 11.60 -1.13 -3.81
C THR A 6 10.22 -1.75 -3.79
N GLY A 7 10.07 -2.87 -4.48
CA GLY A 7 8.76 -3.51 -4.68
C GLY A 7 7.99 -2.88 -5.85
N ALA A 8 7.98 -3.57 -6.98
CA ALA A 8 7.30 -3.15 -8.22
C ALA A 8 5.86 -3.70 -8.32
N GLY A 9 5.22 -3.98 -7.18
CA GLY A 9 3.83 -4.41 -7.09
C GLY A 9 2.83 -3.26 -7.12
N LEU A 10 1.61 -3.51 -6.60
CA LEU A 10 0.49 -2.57 -6.61
C LEU A 10 0.88 -1.15 -6.18
N ILE A 11 1.37 -0.99 -4.95
CA ILE A 11 1.70 0.33 -4.39
C ILE A 11 2.88 0.96 -5.13
N GLY A 12 3.95 0.18 -5.36
CA GLY A 12 5.16 0.69 -6.00
C GLY A 12 4.94 1.16 -7.43
N ALA A 13 4.17 0.43 -8.24
CA ALA A 13 3.88 0.80 -9.62
C ALA A 13 3.03 2.09 -9.71
N HIS A 14 1.97 2.23 -8.90
CA HIS A 14 1.17 3.45 -8.89
C HIS A 14 1.95 4.65 -8.33
N THR A 15 2.83 4.43 -7.33
CA THR A 15 3.74 5.46 -6.83
C THR A 15 4.71 5.91 -7.91
N ALA A 16 5.31 4.95 -8.64
CA ALA A 16 6.20 5.23 -9.77
C ALA A 16 5.48 6.05 -10.86
N ARG A 17 4.26 5.64 -11.24
CA ARG A 17 3.46 6.35 -12.24
C ARG A 17 3.29 7.82 -11.88
N GLN A 18 2.82 8.12 -10.67
CA GLN A 18 2.61 9.51 -10.26
C GLN A 18 3.92 10.28 -10.09
N ALA A 19 5.00 9.62 -9.64
CA ALA A 19 6.31 10.25 -9.52
C ALA A 19 6.87 10.68 -10.89
N VAL A 20 6.76 9.82 -11.92
CA VAL A 20 7.19 10.18 -13.28
C VAL A 20 6.28 11.20 -13.94
N ASP A 21 4.97 11.17 -13.67
CA ASP A 21 4.02 12.21 -14.12
C ASP A 21 4.37 13.57 -13.49
N GLY A 22 4.89 13.57 -12.24
CA GLY A 22 5.42 14.75 -11.56
C GLY A 22 6.86 15.14 -11.94
N GLY A 23 7.45 14.55 -12.98
CA GLY A 23 8.78 14.89 -13.49
C GLY A 23 9.96 14.29 -12.71
N SER A 24 9.73 13.31 -11.84
CA SER A 24 10.82 12.59 -11.16
C SER A 24 11.39 11.49 -12.06
N LYS A 25 12.70 11.22 -11.91
CA LYS A 25 13.30 9.99 -12.44
C LYS A 25 13.05 8.86 -11.45
N VAL A 26 12.59 7.72 -11.94
CA VAL A 26 12.20 6.59 -11.09
C VAL A 26 12.92 5.31 -11.50
N VAL A 27 13.41 4.61 -10.50
CA VAL A 27 13.94 3.25 -10.61
C VAL A 27 13.10 2.31 -9.77
N LEU A 28 12.54 1.27 -10.35
CA LEU A 28 11.85 0.19 -9.66
C LEU A 28 12.83 -0.95 -9.39
N PHE A 29 12.98 -1.33 -8.13
CA PHE A 29 13.86 -2.39 -7.67
C PHE A 29 13.02 -3.53 -7.10
N ASP A 30 13.01 -4.68 -7.74
CA ASP A 30 12.17 -5.83 -7.35
C ASP A 30 12.87 -7.14 -7.70
N LEU A 31 12.61 -8.19 -6.93
CA LEU A 31 13.18 -9.52 -7.17
C LEU A 31 12.72 -10.11 -8.51
N ALA A 32 11.44 -9.94 -8.84
CA ALA A 32 10.81 -10.51 -10.02
C ALA A 32 9.82 -9.52 -10.66
N PRO A 33 10.31 -8.42 -11.26
CA PRO A 33 9.45 -7.36 -11.79
C PRO A 33 8.63 -7.86 -12.98
N ASN A 34 7.32 -7.72 -12.92
CA ASN A 34 6.44 -7.98 -14.06
C ASN A 34 6.48 -6.79 -15.02
N ARG A 35 7.31 -6.88 -16.07
CA ARG A 35 7.55 -5.78 -17.02
C ARG A 35 6.30 -5.37 -17.78
N GLU A 36 5.48 -6.33 -18.21
CA GLU A 36 4.23 -6.05 -18.92
C GLU A 36 3.26 -5.23 -18.04
N TYR A 37 3.08 -5.64 -16.79
CA TYR A 37 2.29 -4.90 -15.82
C TYR A 37 2.83 -3.48 -15.60
N LEU A 38 4.14 -3.34 -15.46
CA LEU A 38 4.78 -2.04 -15.26
C LEU A 38 4.62 -1.14 -16.48
N GLU A 39 4.74 -1.68 -17.69
CA GLU A 39 4.49 -0.90 -18.93
C GLU A 39 3.04 -0.44 -19.02
N LYS A 40 2.08 -1.26 -18.59
CA LYS A 40 0.66 -0.87 -18.54
C LYS A 40 0.33 0.19 -17.49
N VAL A 41 0.97 0.15 -16.32
CA VAL A 41 0.66 1.06 -15.21
C VAL A 41 1.54 2.32 -15.26
N VAL A 42 2.84 2.17 -15.41
CA VAL A 42 3.79 3.29 -15.38
C VAL A 42 3.94 3.95 -16.73
N GLY A 43 3.87 3.15 -17.80
CA GLY A 43 4.13 3.55 -19.17
C GLY A 43 5.48 3.02 -19.67
N LYS A 44 5.53 2.61 -20.92
CA LYS A 44 6.72 2.03 -21.54
C LYS A 44 7.91 3.01 -21.50
N GLY A 45 9.04 2.56 -20.96
CA GLY A 45 10.28 3.33 -20.90
C GLY A 45 10.27 4.54 -19.97
N ARG A 46 9.23 4.71 -19.12
CA ARG A 46 9.11 5.87 -18.23
C ARG A 46 9.81 5.69 -16.89
N ALA A 47 10.15 4.46 -16.51
CA ALA A 47 10.95 4.14 -15.32
C ALA A 47 11.99 3.08 -15.66
N ASP A 48 13.15 3.16 -15.01
CA ASP A 48 14.13 2.10 -15.03
C ASP A 48 13.69 0.93 -14.14
N VAL A 49 14.13 -0.30 -14.47
CA VAL A 49 13.78 -1.50 -13.70
C VAL A 49 15.04 -2.32 -13.42
N VAL A 50 15.31 -2.54 -12.16
CA VAL A 50 16.41 -3.40 -11.65
C VAL A 50 15.79 -4.65 -11.03
N ALA A 51 16.16 -5.82 -11.58
CA ALA A 51 15.76 -7.11 -11.01
C ALA A 51 16.83 -7.56 -10.01
N ALA A 52 16.54 -7.46 -8.71
CA ALA A 52 17.44 -7.85 -7.63
C ALA A 52 16.71 -8.06 -6.30
N ASP A 53 17.34 -8.76 -5.38
CA ASP A 53 16.80 -9.08 -4.05
C ASP A 53 17.08 -7.94 -3.06
N MET A 54 16.07 -7.52 -2.30
CA MET A 54 16.24 -6.54 -1.21
C MET A 54 17.19 -7.01 -0.10
N ARG A 55 17.43 -8.31 0.01
CA ARG A 55 18.39 -8.88 0.96
C ARG A 55 19.84 -8.75 0.47
N ASP A 56 20.05 -8.35 -0.77
CA ASP A 56 21.37 -8.07 -1.34
C ASP A 56 21.70 -6.57 -1.18
N LEU A 57 22.33 -6.22 -0.04
CA LEU A 57 22.74 -4.84 0.23
C LEU A 57 23.68 -4.25 -0.83
N PRO A 58 24.74 -4.99 -1.29
CA PRO A 58 25.59 -4.53 -2.40
C PRO A 58 24.82 -4.19 -3.67
N ALA A 59 23.84 -5.02 -4.09
CA ALA A 59 23.03 -4.74 -5.27
C ALA A 59 22.18 -3.47 -5.09
N LEU A 60 21.60 -3.27 -3.90
CA LEU A 60 20.83 -2.06 -3.61
C LEU A 60 21.73 -0.81 -3.65
N ILE A 61 22.90 -0.86 -3.01
CA ILE A 61 23.88 0.24 -3.03
C ILE A 61 24.32 0.57 -4.47
N SER A 62 24.63 -0.45 -5.28
CA SER A 62 24.99 -0.27 -6.69
C SER A 62 23.87 0.43 -7.48
N ALA A 63 22.60 0.07 -7.22
CA ALA A 63 21.47 0.74 -7.86
C ALA A 63 21.35 2.22 -7.43
N LEU A 64 21.51 2.51 -6.13
CA LEU A 64 21.51 3.88 -5.63
C LEU A 64 22.58 4.74 -6.31
N ASP A 65 23.79 4.22 -6.43
CA ASP A 65 24.93 4.91 -7.05
C ASP A 65 24.71 5.11 -8.56
N ARG A 66 24.34 4.05 -9.27
CA ARG A 66 24.12 4.07 -10.72
C ARG A 66 23.09 5.10 -11.17
N PHE A 67 22.00 5.22 -10.42
CA PHE A 67 20.89 6.12 -10.77
C PHE A 67 20.92 7.44 -9.99
N GLN A 68 21.98 7.69 -9.20
CA GLN A 68 22.15 8.90 -8.41
C GLN A 68 20.90 9.20 -7.56
N VAL A 69 20.41 8.19 -6.87
CA VAL A 69 19.17 8.25 -6.08
C VAL A 69 19.34 9.21 -4.91
N ASP A 70 18.36 10.09 -4.72
CA ASP A 70 18.26 10.98 -3.57
C ASP A 70 17.18 10.60 -2.56
N THR A 71 16.19 9.81 -2.99
CA THR A 71 15.03 9.41 -2.19
C THR A 71 14.74 7.92 -2.38
N LEU A 72 14.55 7.20 -1.28
CA LEU A 72 14.16 5.79 -1.27
C LEU A 72 12.73 5.63 -0.78
N VAL A 73 11.90 4.96 -1.57
CA VAL A 73 10.56 4.50 -1.15
C VAL A 73 10.59 2.99 -0.96
N HIS A 74 10.38 2.52 0.26
CA HIS A 74 10.44 1.11 0.58
C HIS A 74 9.04 0.52 0.70
N THR A 75 8.56 -0.12 -0.38
CA THR A 75 7.28 -0.85 -0.42
C THR A 75 7.46 -2.36 -0.45
N ALA A 76 8.68 -2.85 -0.73
CA ALA A 76 8.97 -4.28 -0.84
C ALA A 76 8.65 -5.00 0.47
N GLY A 77 7.97 -6.12 0.34
CA GLY A 77 7.66 -6.99 1.47
C GLY A 77 6.69 -8.09 1.05
N LEU A 78 6.80 -9.24 1.69
CA LEU A 78 5.83 -10.32 1.57
C LEU A 78 4.64 -10.03 2.48
N ILE A 79 3.43 -10.33 1.99
CA ILE A 79 2.17 -10.07 2.69
C ILE A 79 1.26 -11.29 2.68
N GLY A 80 0.25 -11.28 3.55
CA GLY A 80 -0.84 -12.26 3.55
C GLY A 80 -0.36 -13.71 3.64
N LYS A 81 -0.92 -14.53 2.76
CA LYS A 81 -0.68 -15.97 2.73
C LYS A 81 0.80 -16.35 2.53
N ARG A 82 1.54 -15.56 1.75
CA ARG A 82 2.98 -15.81 1.50
C ARG A 82 3.83 -15.74 2.77
N VAL A 83 3.50 -14.86 3.72
CA VAL A 83 4.18 -14.80 5.02
C VAL A 83 3.73 -15.94 5.92
N ALA A 84 2.44 -16.30 5.89
CA ALA A 84 1.91 -17.38 6.72
C ALA A 84 2.44 -18.77 6.30
N GLU A 85 2.56 -19.03 4.99
CA GLU A 85 3.04 -20.29 4.45
C GLU A 85 4.55 -20.51 4.64
N ASN A 86 5.33 -19.45 4.64
CA ASN A 86 6.78 -19.50 4.86
C ASN A 86 7.22 -18.39 5.81
N SER A 87 7.05 -18.65 7.10
CA SER A 87 7.32 -17.70 8.17
C SER A 87 8.76 -17.21 8.20
N TYR A 88 9.72 -18.07 7.98
CA TYR A 88 11.15 -17.74 7.96
C TYR A 88 11.47 -16.78 6.81
N THR A 89 11.05 -17.14 5.59
CA THR A 89 11.25 -16.28 4.41
C THR A 89 10.51 -14.96 4.56
N GLY A 90 9.28 -15.01 5.08
CA GLY A 90 8.48 -13.81 5.31
C GLY A 90 9.14 -12.82 6.27
N ALA A 91 9.58 -13.31 7.42
CA ALA A 91 10.26 -12.50 8.43
C ALA A 91 11.61 -11.99 7.92
N THR A 92 12.43 -12.86 7.35
CA THR A 92 13.75 -12.49 6.82
C THR A 92 13.64 -11.46 5.70
N ASN A 93 12.72 -11.66 4.74
CA ASN A 93 12.54 -10.71 3.65
C ASN A 93 12.08 -9.34 4.16
N ASN A 94 11.09 -9.31 5.06
CA ASN A 94 10.51 -8.05 5.50
C ASN A 94 11.46 -7.27 6.43
N ILE A 95 12.11 -7.96 7.38
CA ILE A 95 12.97 -7.29 8.38
C ILE A 95 14.35 -6.98 7.79
N LEU A 96 15.04 -7.98 7.21
CA LEU A 96 16.36 -7.77 6.63
C LEU A 96 16.30 -6.83 5.43
N GLY A 97 15.26 -6.95 4.58
CA GLY A 97 15.04 -6.01 3.48
C GLY A 97 14.90 -4.57 3.96
N THR A 98 14.19 -4.34 5.09
CA THR A 98 14.08 -3.01 5.70
C THR A 98 15.42 -2.54 6.27
N ILE A 99 16.17 -3.41 6.96
CA ILE A 99 17.52 -3.07 7.45
C ILE A 99 18.42 -2.64 6.29
N ASN A 100 18.44 -3.41 5.19
CA ASN A 100 19.24 -3.09 4.02
C ASN A 100 18.83 -1.76 3.36
N ALA A 101 17.53 -1.47 3.28
CA ALA A 101 17.02 -0.20 2.77
C ALA A 101 17.51 0.99 3.61
N LEU A 102 17.43 0.88 4.93
CA LEU A 102 17.86 1.91 5.86
C LEU A 102 19.39 2.07 5.86
N GLU A 103 20.14 0.97 5.84
CA GLU A 103 21.58 0.98 5.83
C GLU A 103 22.15 1.54 4.50
N ALA A 104 21.61 1.15 3.37
CA ALA A 104 21.96 1.70 2.07
C ALA A 104 21.70 3.22 2.03
N ALA A 105 20.55 3.67 2.55
CA ALA A 105 20.19 5.07 2.61
C ALA A 105 21.16 5.86 3.53
N ARG A 106 21.52 5.29 4.69
CA ARG A 106 22.50 5.88 5.62
C ARG A 106 23.88 6.01 4.99
N LEU A 107 24.38 4.92 4.39
CA LEU A 107 25.72 4.88 3.75
C LEU A 107 25.83 5.83 2.56
N ARG A 108 24.73 6.06 1.83
CA ARG A 108 24.68 6.99 0.69
C ARG A 108 24.13 8.36 1.04
N LYS A 109 23.86 8.62 2.33
CA LYS A 109 23.36 9.90 2.83
C LYS A 109 22.16 10.40 2.04
N LEU A 110 21.20 9.49 1.76
CA LEU A 110 20.01 9.86 1.02
C LEU A 110 19.26 10.99 1.74
N ARG A 111 18.64 11.84 0.95
CA ARG A 111 17.84 12.96 1.45
C ARG A 111 16.64 12.49 2.27
N ARG A 112 16.00 11.38 1.85
CA ARG A 112 14.79 10.84 2.51
C ARG A 112 14.59 9.37 2.26
N VAL A 113 14.00 8.68 3.25
CA VAL A 113 13.41 7.34 3.14
C VAL A 113 11.93 7.41 3.50
N VAL A 114 11.06 6.91 2.61
CA VAL A 114 9.64 6.71 2.90
C VAL A 114 9.38 5.21 3.04
N TYR A 115 9.03 4.78 4.24
CA TYR A 115 8.68 3.40 4.53
C TYR A 115 7.17 3.19 4.46
N VAL A 116 6.71 2.17 3.72
CA VAL A 116 5.29 1.83 3.64
C VAL A 116 4.98 0.69 4.60
N SER A 117 4.31 1.03 5.68
CA SER A 117 3.80 0.12 6.70
C SER A 117 2.38 -0.37 6.38
N THR A 118 1.52 -0.47 7.35
CA THR A 118 0.12 -0.89 7.23
C THR A 118 -0.71 -0.42 8.43
N PHE A 119 -1.99 -0.15 8.24
CA PHE A 119 -2.92 0.07 9.36
C PHE A 119 -3.09 -1.16 10.25
N GLY A 120 -2.70 -2.35 9.76
CA GLY A 120 -2.73 -3.59 10.54
C GLY A 120 -1.78 -3.62 11.75
N VAL A 121 -0.90 -2.62 11.91
CA VAL A 121 -0.07 -2.49 13.13
C VAL A 121 -0.86 -1.97 14.33
N TYR A 122 -2.03 -1.37 14.13
CA TYR A 122 -2.85 -0.87 15.24
C TYR A 122 -3.51 -2.00 16.04
N ASP A 123 -3.45 -1.89 17.36
CA ASP A 123 -4.19 -2.76 18.30
C ASP A 123 -5.59 -2.21 18.52
N ARG A 124 -6.49 -2.52 17.57
CA ARG A 124 -7.86 -1.99 17.57
C ARG A 124 -8.66 -2.33 18.82
N ALA A 125 -8.31 -3.41 19.53
CA ALA A 125 -8.97 -3.76 20.78
C ALA A 125 -8.68 -2.77 21.91
N LYS A 126 -7.59 -2.01 21.81
CA LYS A 126 -7.20 -0.96 22.76
C LYS A 126 -7.59 0.45 22.33
N ILE A 127 -8.25 0.61 21.19
CA ILE A 127 -8.64 1.91 20.65
C ILE A 127 -10.13 2.13 20.90
N SER A 128 -10.45 3.15 21.68
CA SER A 128 -11.83 3.51 22.05
C SER A 128 -12.40 4.71 21.26
N GLY A 129 -11.58 5.34 20.42
CA GLY A 129 -11.96 6.53 19.65
C GLY A 129 -12.87 6.21 18.46
N SER A 130 -13.50 7.26 17.91
CA SER A 130 -14.32 7.18 16.69
C SER A 130 -13.46 7.05 15.42
N ALA A 131 -12.17 7.38 15.49
CA ALA A 131 -11.18 7.23 14.41
C ALA A 131 -9.83 6.83 15.00
N VAL A 132 -9.01 6.14 14.21
CA VAL A 132 -7.69 5.62 14.60
C VAL A 132 -6.60 6.63 14.26
N ARG A 133 -5.87 7.11 15.26
CA ARG A 133 -4.80 8.11 15.12
C ARG A 133 -3.43 7.48 15.09
N GLU A 134 -2.45 8.20 14.54
CA GLU A 134 -1.07 7.72 14.42
C GLU A 134 -0.42 7.39 15.77
N GLY A 135 -0.82 8.08 16.84
CA GLY A 135 -0.34 7.85 18.21
C GLY A 135 -1.08 6.78 18.99
N ASP A 136 -2.10 6.14 18.43
CA ASP A 136 -2.87 5.10 19.11
C ASP A 136 -2.06 3.82 19.29
N ALA A 137 -2.54 2.95 20.19
CA ALA A 137 -1.89 1.70 20.54
C ALA A 137 -1.60 0.83 19.31
N VAL A 138 -0.39 0.31 19.24
CA VAL A 138 0.04 -0.63 18.21
C VAL A 138 0.28 -2.01 18.81
N GLY A 139 0.07 -3.05 17.98
CA GLY A 139 0.32 -4.45 18.36
C GLY A 139 0.20 -5.35 17.13
N GLY A 140 1.11 -6.29 16.99
CA GLY A 140 1.06 -7.25 15.89
C GLY A 140 0.13 -8.42 16.22
N HIS A 141 -0.85 -8.70 15.36
CA HIS A 141 -1.79 -9.82 15.54
C HIS A 141 -1.43 -11.05 14.69
N ASN A 142 -0.54 -10.89 13.74
CA ASN A 142 -0.01 -11.97 12.91
C ASN A 142 1.42 -11.64 12.48
N LEU A 143 2.13 -12.62 11.93
CA LEU A 143 3.54 -12.46 11.59
C LEU A 143 3.80 -11.29 10.63
N TYR A 144 2.93 -11.05 9.67
CA TYR A 144 3.06 -9.91 8.75
C TYR A 144 3.02 -8.57 9.51
N THR A 145 2.01 -8.36 10.36
CA THR A 145 1.88 -7.11 11.10
C THR A 145 2.99 -6.96 12.15
N VAL A 146 3.46 -8.05 12.75
CA VAL A 146 4.65 -8.05 13.61
C VAL A 146 5.89 -7.61 12.84
N THR A 147 6.15 -8.15 11.64
CA THR A 147 7.31 -7.72 10.84
C THR A 147 7.23 -6.25 10.45
N LYS A 148 6.03 -5.75 10.14
CA LYS A 148 5.83 -4.33 9.83
C LYS A 148 6.09 -3.44 11.04
N LEU A 149 5.61 -3.82 12.23
CA LEU A 149 5.86 -3.09 13.47
C LEU A 149 7.36 -3.10 13.86
N CYS A 150 8.03 -4.24 13.77
CA CYS A 150 9.48 -4.32 13.95
C CYS A 150 10.21 -3.37 12.99
N SER A 151 9.79 -3.33 11.73
CA SER A 151 10.38 -2.41 10.73
C SER A 151 10.13 -0.94 11.05
N GLU A 152 8.96 -0.57 11.58
CA GLU A 152 8.73 0.80 12.06
C GLU A 152 9.69 1.20 13.19
N HIS A 153 9.93 0.29 14.15
CA HIS A 153 10.91 0.53 15.21
C HIS A 153 12.33 0.69 14.66
N LEU A 154 12.73 -0.09 13.65
CA LEU A 154 14.01 0.10 12.96
C LEU A 154 14.07 1.47 12.28
N VAL A 155 13.02 1.87 11.56
CA VAL A 155 12.94 3.20 10.92
C VAL A 155 13.14 4.33 11.94
N HIS A 156 12.42 4.28 13.07
CA HIS A 156 12.57 5.26 14.14
C HIS A 156 13.99 5.27 14.73
N SER A 157 14.56 4.09 14.99
CA SER A 157 15.92 3.97 15.52
C SER A 157 16.97 4.58 14.59
N TYR A 158 16.85 4.36 13.26
CA TYR A 158 17.76 4.98 12.28
C TYR A 158 17.60 6.50 12.21
N THR A 159 16.38 6.99 12.40
CA THR A 159 16.15 8.45 12.50
C THR A 159 16.85 9.04 13.74
N GLU A 160 16.64 8.42 14.89
CA GLU A 160 17.16 8.93 16.17
C GLU A 160 18.68 8.80 16.26
N GLN A 161 19.24 7.63 15.86
CA GLN A 161 20.67 7.37 16.04
C GLN A 161 21.55 7.95 14.94
N TYR A 162 21.06 8.01 13.72
CA TYR A 162 21.87 8.39 12.55
C TYR A 162 21.37 9.66 11.85
N GLY A 163 20.28 10.28 12.33
CA GLY A 163 19.72 11.48 11.72
C GLY A 163 19.14 11.26 10.32
N LEU A 164 18.79 10.00 9.96
CA LEU A 164 18.20 9.70 8.67
C LEU A 164 16.79 10.31 8.59
N ASP A 165 16.51 11.11 7.56
CA ASP A 165 15.18 11.69 7.37
C ASP A 165 14.22 10.64 6.85
N THR A 166 13.40 10.10 7.76
CA THR A 166 12.45 9.01 7.43
C THR A 166 11.01 9.44 7.64
N ILE A 167 10.12 8.86 6.84
CA ILE A 167 8.66 8.96 7.00
C ILE A 167 8.06 7.57 6.88
N ILE A 168 7.07 7.29 7.72
CA ILE A 168 6.28 6.06 7.72
C ILE A 168 4.87 6.39 7.20
N ILE A 169 4.39 5.64 6.21
CA ILE A 169 2.99 5.69 5.75
C ILE A 169 2.29 4.42 6.18
N ARG A 170 1.16 4.55 6.88
CA ARG A 170 0.28 3.44 7.28
C ARG A 170 -0.98 3.43 6.42
N PRO A 171 -1.00 2.73 5.27
CA PRO A 171 -2.17 2.65 4.43
C PRO A 171 -3.25 1.75 5.05
N ALA A 172 -4.53 2.07 4.78
CA ALA A 172 -5.68 1.20 5.00
C ALA A 172 -5.64 -0.02 4.06
N GLY A 173 -6.73 -0.76 3.91
CA GLY A 173 -6.84 -1.90 3.00
C GLY A 173 -6.71 -1.46 1.54
N VAL A 174 -5.54 -1.65 0.93
CA VAL A 174 -5.25 -1.16 -0.43
C VAL A 174 -5.82 -2.08 -1.50
N PHE A 175 -6.49 -1.50 -2.50
CA PHE A 175 -6.95 -2.19 -3.69
C PHE A 175 -6.65 -1.39 -4.97
N GLY A 176 -6.69 -2.06 -6.13
CA GLY A 176 -6.47 -1.45 -7.43
C GLY A 176 -5.79 -2.39 -8.42
N ARG A 177 -5.51 -1.88 -9.62
CA ARG A 177 -4.86 -2.62 -10.70
C ARG A 177 -3.46 -3.07 -10.27
N GLY A 178 -3.21 -4.39 -10.34
CA GLY A 178 -1.94 -5.00 -9.93
C GLY A 178 -2.01 -5.80 -8.64
N HIS A 179 -3.18 -5.89 -8.02
CA HIS A 179 -3.36 -6.80 -6.89
C HIS A 179 -3.24 -8.26 -7.36
N TYR A 180 -2.44 -9.07 -6.67
CA TYR A 180 -2.14 -10.45 -7.06
C TYR A 180 -2.76 -11.47 -6.10
N VAL A 181 -2.87 -12.72 -6.55
CA VAL A 181 -3.30 -13.83 -5.71
C VAL A 181 -2.31 -14.05 -4.57
N GLY A 182 -2.81 -14.15 -3.33
CA GLY A 182 -1.97 -14.25 -2.12
C GLY A 182 -1.58 -12.91 -1.51
N GLY A 183 -2.14 -11.80 -2.01
CA GLY A 183 -2.07 -10.49 -1.38
C GLY A 183 -2.98 -10.36 -0.14
N SER A 184 -3.37 -9.12 0.22
CA SER A 184 -4.30 -8.91 1.34
C SER A 184 -5.69 -9.47 1.01
N THR A 185 -6.38 -10.03 2.00
CA THR A 185 -7.74 -10.58 1.82
C THR A 185 -8.69 -9.55 1.22
N VAL A 186 -8.69 -8.34 1.75
CA VAL A 186 -9.56 -7.26 1.27
C VAL A 186 -9.22 -6.89 -0.18
N GLY A 187 -7.95 -6.74 -0.51
CA GLY A 187 -7.53 -6.44 -1.88
C GLY A 187 -7.88 -7.56 -2.88
N MET A 188 -7.82 -8.83 -2.45
CA MET A 188 -8.26 -9.96 -3.28
C MET A 188 -9.77 -9.89 -3.55
N ILE A 189 -10.60 -9.64 -2.53
CA ILE A 189 -12.05 -9.52 -2.68
C ILE A 189 -12.39 -8.38 -3.65
N MET A 190 -11.76 -7.21 -3.49
CA MET A 190 -11.97 -6.07 -4.37
C MET A 190 -11.56 -6.35 -5.81
N ARG A 191 -10.46 -7.11 -6.01
CA ARG A 191 -10.02 -7.55 -7.34
C ARG A 191 -11.01 -8.51 -7.97
N ASP A 192 -11.41 -9.54 -7.22
CA ASP A 192 -12.29 -10.59 -7.74
C ASP A 192 -13.68 -10.03 -8.06
N LEU A 193 -14.16 -9.10 -7.22
CA LEU A 193 -15.38 -8.33 -7.49
C LEU A 193 -15.28 -7.50 -8.79
N ALA A 194 -14.20 -6.73 -8.94
CA ALA A 194 -14.01 -5.91 -10.13
C ALA A 194 -13.91 -6.78 -11.41
N LEU A 195 -13.21 -7.91 -11.32
CA LEU A 195 -13.10 -8.86 -12.43
C LEU A 195 -14.45 -9.51 -12.77
N ALA A 196 -15.27 -9.88 -11.77
CA ALA A 196 -16.60 -10.42 -12.00
C ALA A 196 -17.49 -9.40 -12.73
N VAL A 197 -17.47 -8.14 -12.28
CA VAL A 197 -18.22 -7.06 -12.96
C VAL A 197 -17.77 -6.89 -14.41
N VAL A 198 -16.45 -6.85 -14.65
CA VAL A 198 -15.89 -6.68 -16.00
C VAL A 198 -16.26 -7.84 -16.94
N LYS A 199 -16.38 -9.06 -16.42
CA LYS A 199 -16.80 -10.25 -17.18
C LYS A 199 -18.31 -10.41 -17.32
N GLY A 200 -19.11 -9.72 -16.52
CA GLY A 200 -20.55 -9.93 -16.44
C GLY A 200 -20.96 -11.11 -15.55
N ASP A 201 -20.05 -11.60 -14.71
CA ASP A 201 -20.28 -12.76 -13.84
C ASP A 201 -20.98 -12.33 -12.53
N PRO A 202 -21.82 -13.20 -11.93
CA PRO A 202 -22.37 -12.95 -10.60
C PRO A 202 -21.26 -12.97 -9.54
N PHE A 203 -21.45 -12.20 -8.45
CA PHE A 203 -20.49 -12.17 -7.34
C PHE A 203 -21.18 -12.29 -5.98
N THR A 204 -20.58 -13.08 -5.08
CA THR A 204 -21.06 -13.22 -3.71
C THR A 204 -20.04 -12.65 -2.74
N ILE A 205 -20.49 -11.70 -1.92
CA ILE A 205 -19.71 -11.14 -0.82
C ILE A 205 -20.02 -11.97 0.44
N ASP A 206 -19.06 -12.74 0.91
CA ASP A 206 -19.18 -13.43 2.19
C ASP A 206 -18.80 -12.47 3.32
N ALA A 207 -19.79 -12.06 4.11
CA ALA A 207 -19.60 -11.11 5.21
C ALA A 207 -18.77 -11.67 6.38
N LYS A 208 -18.53 -12.98 6.44
CA LYS A 208 -17.58 -13.59 7.39
C LYS A 208 -16.14 -13.34 6.96
N VAL A 209 -15.89 -13.15 5.65
CA VAL A 209 -14.56 -12.90 5.08
C VAL A 209 -14.32 -11.40 4.87
N TYR A 210 -15.33 -10.69 4.37
CA TYR A 210 -15.32 -9.23 4.23
C TYR A 210 -16.10 -8.58 5.37
N ALA A 211 -15.50 -8.46 6.53
CA ALA A 211 -16.04 -7.65 7.62
C ALA A 211 -15.94 -6.14 7.29
N PRO A 212 -16.77 -5.27 7.94
CA PRO A 212 -16.65 -3.82 7.76
C PRO A 212 -15.20 -3.35 7.92
N ASN A 213 -14.65 -2.71 6.90
CA ASN A 213 -13.26 -2.31 6.86
C ASN A 213 -13.07 -1.01 6.07
N GLU A 214 -11.99 -0.30 6.36
CA GLU A 214 -11.58 0.82 5.55
C GLU A 214 -10.73 0.33 4.37
N VAL A 215 -11.15 0.69 3.17
CA VAL A 215 -10.42 0.43 1.93
C VAL A 215 -9.96 1.74 1.31
N VAL A 216 -8.79 1.71 0.65
CA VAL A 216 -8.21 2.87 -0.01
C VAL A 216 -7.70 2.50 -1.39
N TYR A 217 -7.90 3.39 -2.36
CA TYR A 217 -7.44 3.15 -3.72
C TYR A 217 -5.91 3.31 -3.83
N ALA A 218 -5.27 2.44 -4.61
CA ALA A 218 -3.82 2.44 -4.77
C ALA A 218 -3.28 3.79 -5.29
N LYS A 219 -4.06 4.51 -6.10
CA LYS A 219 -3.70 5.85 -6.58
C LYS A 219 -3.68 6.89 -5.47
N ASP A 220 -4.55 6.77 -4.45
CA ASP A 220 -4.53 7.66 -3.29
C ASP A 220 -3.36 7.35 -2.37
N VAL A 221 -3.05 6.07 -2.14
CA VAL A 221 -1.85 5.67 -1.39
C VAL A 221 -0.58 6.16 -2.07
N ALA A 222 -0.50 6.04 -3.40
CA ALA A 222 0.59 6.59 -4.19
C ALA A 222 0.73 8.12 -4.01
N SER A 223 -0.40 8.85 -3.95
CA SER A 223 -0.40 10.27 -3.66
C SER A 223 0.19 10.58 -2.28
N ALA A 224 -0.23 9.86 -1.22
CA ALA A 224 0.33 10.03 0.13
C ALA A 224 1.84 9.80 0.16
N ILE A 225 2.34 8.75 -0.52
CA ILE A 225 3.78 8.44 -0.60
C ILE A 225 4.54 9.54 -1.35
N ASN A 226 4.04 10.01 -2.49
CA ASN A 226 4.70 11.07 -3.26
C ASN A 226 4.72 12.40 -2.49
N LEU A 227 3.66 12.74 -1.76
CA LEU A 227 3.63 13.89 -0.86
C LEU A 227 4.66 13.74 0.28
N ALA A 228 4.77 12.56 0.86
CA ALA A 228 5.79 12.26 1.87
C ALA A 228 7.23 12.40 1.34
N CYS A 229 7.46 12.07 0.06
CA CYS A 229 8.76 12.32 -0.58
C CYS A 229 9.09 13.82 -0.69
N GLN A 230 8.09 14.69 -0.75
CA GLN A 230 8.24 16.11 -1.07
C GLN A 230 8.14 17.04 0.14
N VAL A 231 7.41 16.64 1.19
CA VAL A 231 7.15 17.49 2.36
C VAL A 231 8.44 18.02 2.97
N LYS A 232 8.43 19.30 3.36
CA LYS A 232 9.55 19.94 4.02
C LYS A 232 9.27 20.06 5.52
N ASN A 233 10.24 19.65 6.33
CA ASN A 233 10.20 19.79 7.80
C ASN A 233 8.91 19.24 8.44
N PRO A 234 8.54 17.99 8.20
CA PRO A 234 7.34 17.41 8.80
C PRO A 234 7.53 17.33 10.33
N LYS A 235 6.49 17.66 11.10
CA LYS A 235 6.51 17.59 12.57
C LYS A 235 6.34 16.16 13.05
N GLN A 236 5.56 15.38 12.32
CA GLN A 236 5.35 13.95 12.56
C GLN A 236 6.20 13.12 11.59
N ARG A 237 6.44 11.86 11.97
CA ARG A 237 7.17 10.90 11.13
C ARG A 237 6.32 9.72 10.69
N THR A 238 5.11 9.61 11.19
CA THR A 238 4.14 8.56 10.84
C THR A 238 2.83 9.21 10.42
N TYR A 239 2.26 8.72 9.33
CA TYR A 239 1.04 9.27 8.72
C TYR A 239 0.10 8.17 8.26
N ASN A 240 -1.17 8.31 8.57
CA ASN A 240 -2.23 7.47 8.05
C ASN A 240 -2.53 7.80 6.59
N ALA A 241 -2.80 6.77 5.77
CA ALA A 241 -3.21 6.93 4.38
C ALA A 241 -4.42 6.04 4.09
N GLY A 242 -5.61 6.58 4.31
CA GLY A 242 -6.88 5.91 4.15
C GLY A 242 -7.87 6.71 3.31
N SER A 243 -9.09 6.21 3.22
CA SER A 243 -10.24 6.93 2.66
C SER A 243 -11.01 7.73 3.73
N GLY A 244 -10.78 7.43 5.02
CA GLY A 244 -11.55 7.99 6.14
C GLY A 244 -12.96 7.38 6.27
N VAL A 245 -13.26 6.32 5.51
CA VAL A 245 -14.60 5.71 5.47
C VAL A 245 -14.50 4.19 5.62
N VAL A 246 -15.25 3.66 6.58
CA VAL A 246 -15.45 2.20 6.72
C VAL A 246 -16.59 1.78 5.81
N THR A 247 -16.39 0.73 5.03
CA THR A 247 -17.38 0.16 4.13
C THR A 247 -17.72 -1.27 4.55
N GLY A 248 -19.00 -1.54 4.78
CA GLY A 248 -19.52 -2.87 5.07
C GLY A 248 -19.87 -3.65 3.80
N PRO A 249 -20.15 -4.96 3.91
CA PRO A 249 -20.50 -5.80 2.77
C PRO A 249 -21.76 -5.33 2.06
N GLN A 250 -22.77 -4.82 2.78
CA GLN A 250 -24.00 -4.31 2.19
C GLN A 250 -23.77 -3.02 1.39
N ASP A 251 -22.95 -2.10 1.94
CA ASP A 251 -22.59 -0.87 1.23
C ASP A 251 -21.80 -1.17 -0.05
N LEU A 252 -20.86 -2.12 0.02
CA LEU A 252 -20.11 -2.55 -1.14
C LEU A 252 -21.04 -3.13 -2.22
N ALA A 253 -21.97 -4.01 -1.84
CA ALA A 253 -22.95 -4.58 -2.76
C ALA A 253 -23.84 -3.51 -3.40
N ARG A 254 -24.30 -2.51 -2.61
CA ARG A 254 -25.07 -1.38 -3.11
C ARG A 254 -24.29 -0.55 -4.13
N ILE A 255 -23.04 -0.22 -3.83
CA ILE A 255 -22.16 0.55 -4.73
C ILE A 255 -21.96 -0.18 -6.06
N VAL A 256 -21.74 -1.51 -6.00
CA VAL A 256 -21.55 -2.32 -7.22
C VAL A 256 -22.83 -2.38 -8.06
N LYS A 257 -24.00 -2.52 -7.44
CA LYS A 257 -25.29 -2.47 -8.15
C LYS A 257 -25.55 -1.13 -8.84
N GLU A 258 -25.11 -0.04 -8.23
CA GLU A 258 -25.19 1.28 -8.86
C GLU A 258 -24.22 1.43 -10.07
N LEU A 259 -23.06 0.79 -10.02
CA LEU A 259 -22.07 0.82 -11.12
C LEU A 259 -22.40 -0.15 -12.26
N ALA A 260 -22.96 -1.31 -11.91
CA ALA A 260 -23.26 -2.40 -12.82
C ALA A 260 -24.63 -3.02 -12.47
N PRO A 261 -25.77 -2.39 -12.85
CA PRO A 261 -27.11 -2.82 -12.44
C PRO A 261 -27.47 -4.25 -12.89
N ASN A 262 -26.86 -4.72 -13.96
CA ASN A 262 -27.14 -6.03 -14.55
C ASN A 262 -26.38 -7.17 -13.88
N ILE A 263 -25.49 -6.89 -12.93
CA ILE A 263 -24.70 -7.91 -12.23
C ILE A 263 -25.46 -8.37 -10.97
N ASP A 264 -25.60 -9.71 -10.83
CA ASP A 264 -26.16 -10.30 -9.61
C ASP A 264 -25.10 -10.29 -8.50
N VAL A 265 -25.25 -9.35 -7.55
CA VAL A 265 -24.36 -9.26 -6.37
C VAL A 265 -25.17 -9.60 -5.13
N LYS A 266 -24.73 -10.65 -4.42
CA LYS A 266 -25.34 -11.14 -3.18
C LYS A 266 -24.39 -10.97 -2.01
N VAL A 267 -24.97 -10.74 -0.82
CA VAL A 267 -24.24 -10.78 0.46
C VAL A 267 -24.75 -11.99 1.24
N THR A 268 -23.81 -12.80 1.73
CA THR A 268 -24.11 -13.99 2.53
C THR A 268 -23.34 -13.93 3.86
N GLY A 269 -23.77 -14.71 4.84
CA GLY A 269 -23.00 -14.99 6.06
C GLY A 269 -23.10 -13.98 7.20
N ALA A 270 -23.80 -12.84 7.05
CA ALA A 270 -23.97 -11.88 8.14
C ALA A 270 -25.35 -11.95 8.79
N SER A 271 -25.41 -11.92 10.14
CA SER A 271 -26.52 -11.33 10.86
C SER A 271 -26.21 -9.84 11.10
N ALA A 272 -27.24 -8.99 11.20
CA ALA A 272 -27.08 -7.56 11.45
C ALA A 272 -26.39 -7.23 12.80
N GLU A 273 -26.27 -8.21 13.69
CA GLU A 273 -25.72 -8.09 15.04
C GLU A 273 -24.22 -8.37 15.12
N ASP A 274 -23.61 -9.01 14.08
CA ASP A 274 -22.19 -9.41 14.07
C ASP A 274 -21.24 -8.32 13.54
N SER A 275 -21.70 -7.08 13.36
CA SER A 275 -20.83 -6.02 12.84
C SER A 275 -19.85 -5.54 13.91
N VAL A 276 -18.62 -6.02 13.85
CA VAL A 276 -17.50 -5.43 14.58
C VAL A 276 -17.41 -3.95 14.18
N LYS A 277 -17.62 -3.04 15.13
CA LYS A 277 -17.42 -1.61 14.91
C LYS A 277 -15.96 -1.39 14.50
N SER A 278 -15.72 -1.16 13.22
CA SER A 278 -14.42 -0.74 12.72
C SER A 278 -14.40 0.79 12.69
N SER A 279 -13.38 1.40 13.29
CA SER A 279 -13.16 2.86 13.19
C SER A 279 -12.28 3.17 11.98
N PRO A 280 -12.57 4.24 11.21
CA PRO A 280 -11.72 4.68 10.13
C PRO A 280 -10.40 5.27 10.66
N LEU A 281 -9.42 5.44 9.79
CA LEU A 281 -8.20 6.18 10.09
C LEU A 281 -8.50 7.68 10.20
N ASP A 282 -7.93 8.32 11.22
CA ASP A 282 -7.90 9.79 11.29
C ASP A 282 -6.87 10.30 10.27
N LEU A 283 -7.29 11.16 9.37
CA LEU A 283 -6.46 11.73 8.31
C LEU A 283 -6.08 13.19 8.57
N SER A 284 -6.42 13.72 9.72
CA SER A 284 -6.21 15.14 10.03
C SER A 284 -4.75 15.57 9.98
N VAL A 285 -3.86 14.74 10.53
CA VAL A 285 -2.41 14.98 10.52
C VAL A 285 -1.84 14.86 9.10
N SER A 286 -2.22 13.82 8.37
CA SER A 286 -1.79 13.62 6.97
C SER A 286 -2.27 14.77 6.07
N LYS A 287 -3.48 15.27 6.29
CA LYS A 287 -4.01 16.43 5.58
C LYS A 287 -3.26 17.71 5.93
N ALA A 288 -3.03 17.96 7.21
CA ALA A 288 -2.40 19.19 7.68
C ALA A 288 -0.92 19.29 7.29
N GLU A 289 -0.16 18.20 7.37
CA GLU A 289 1.29 18.21 7.17
C GLU A 289 1.73 17.77 5.78
N LEU A 290 1.11 16.74 5.21
CA LEU A 290 1.43 16.27 3.86
C LEU A 290 0.57 16.93 2.77
N GLY A 291 -0.57 17.51 3.11
CA GLY A 291 -1.59 17.91 2.15
C GLY A 291 -2.35 16.71 1.57
N TYR A 292 -2.30 15.54 2.22
CA TYR A 292 -2.97 14.35 1.76
C TYR A 292 -4.48 14.45 1.97
N ALA A 293 -5.22 14.25 0.89
CA ALA A 293 -6.66 13.96 0.92
C ALA A 293 -6.95 12.90 -0.14
N PRO A 294 -7.70 11.85 0.20
CA PRO A 294 -8.11 10.86 -0.78
C PRO A 294 -8.97 11.53 -1.86
N ARG A 295 -8.70 11.24 -3.12
CA ARG A 295 -9.38 11.85 -4.28
C ARG A 295 -10.53 10.98 -4.78
N TYR A 296 -10.49 9.70 -4.46
CA TYR A 296 -11.45 8.73 -4.94
C TYR A 296 -12.35 8.25 -3.79
N ALA A 297 -13.64 8.61 -3.82
CA ALA A 297 -14.61 7.86 -3.05
C ALA A 297 -14.67 6.42 -3.60
N LEU A 298 -15.15 5.45 -2.81
CA LEU A 298 -15.10 4.04 -3.19
C LEU A 298 -15.77 3.75 -4.55
N LYS A 299 -16.88 4.41 -4.84
CA LYS A 299 -17.60 4.26 -6.12
C LYS A 299 -16.76 4.72 -7.31
N GLU A 300 -16.11 5.86 -7.20
CA GLU A 300 -15.23 6.40 -8.22
C GLU A 300 -13.98 5.56 -8.39
N ALA A 301 -13.40 5.07 -7.29
CA ALA A 301 -12.25 4.17 -7.30
C ALA A 301 -12.55 2.86 -8.01
N LEU A 302 -13.72 2.25 -7.72
CA LEU A 302 -14.16 1.02 -8.39
C LEU A 302 -14.42 1.24 -9.87
N ARG A 303 -15.06 2.36 -10.24
CA ARG A 303 -15.29 2.70 -11.65
C ARG A 303 -13.96 2.80 -12.41
N ASP A 304 -13.04 3.61 -11.92
CA ASP A 304 -11.71 3.81 -12.52
C ASP A 304 -10.93 2.48 -12.62
N TYR A 305 -11.00 1.64 -11.59
CA TYR A 305 -10.37 0.33 -11.61
C TYR A 305 -10.98 -0.62 -12.64
N MET A 306 -12.30 -0.66 -12.76
CA MET A 306 -12.99 -1.46 -13.78
C MET A 306 -12.69 -0.98 -15.19
N GLU A 307 -12.61 0.33 -15.41
CA GLU A 307 -12.22 0.93 -16.70
C GLU A 307 -10.80 0.50 -17.11
N GLU A 308 -9.85 0.49 -16.16
CA GLU A 308 -8.49 -0.03 -16.40
C GLU A 308 -8.50 -1.53 -16.78
N LEU A 309 -9.33 -2.35 -16.11
CA LEU A 309 -9.45 -3.78 -16.41
C LEU A 309 -10.12 -4.02 -17.77
N TRP A 310 -11.14 -3.25 -18.15
CA TRP A 310 -11.74 -3.34 -19.49
C TRP A 310 -10.75 -2.94 -20.60
N ALA A 311 -9.94 -1.93 -20.36
CA ALA A 311 -8.89 -1.56 -21.31
C ALA A 311 -7.86 -2.68 -21.51
N ASP A 312 -7.54 -3.45 -20.46
CA ASP A 312 -6.64 -4.61 -20.55
C ASP A 312 -7.21 -5.79 -21.35
N GLN A 313 -8.53 -5.93 -21.42
CA GLN A 313 -9.17 -7.01 -22.21
C GLN A 313 -9.28 -6.68 -23.70
N ARG A 314 -9.17 -5.39 -24.07
CA ARG A 314 -9.30 -4.93 -25.47
C ARG A 314 -7.96 -4.88 -26.22
N ASN A 315 -6.87 -4.95 -25.48
CA ASN A 315 -5.48 -4.95 -25.98
C ASN A 315 -4.85 -6.34 -25.88
#